data_04e0fcff075830b715666b3a3b77bcf5
#
_entry.id   04e0fcff075830b715666b3a3b77bcf5
#
_cell.length_a   1.000
_cell.length_b   1.000
_cell.length_c   1.000
_cell.angle_alpha   90.00
_cell.angle_beta   90.00
_cell.angle_gamma   90.00
#
_symmetry.space_group_name_H-M   'P 1'
#
loop_
_entity.id
_entity.type
_entity.pdbx_description
1 polymer ?
#
loop_
_entity_poly.entity_id
_entity_poly.type
_entity_poly.pdbx_seq_one_letter_code
_entity_poly.pdbx_strand_id
1 'polypeptide(L)'
;MNKYYETFRKYFPFINREEKTLLKTINNENNEFVEEKNENGDLKGFAIINLNTILLLIVDEKYRNTGVGTKLLKICEQKIKDKGFEKVVLGVGFDYLMPGVPTSKKFCPSVHENLDPLVNDIASSFFEKRGYIHSWGKCNCFDMKMKLSDFNQNDNSAGDTINNVKYRWAIIDDLDDIIKCADDACQYQDEKFSKYYKNTDLYNDNNNQRVLIAVKDDKIVGTLIVSIETEGKNLGCVGCTCVSFQETHQKIGTNLVKLGTKYLKDIGLKNASLSYTYSGLDVLYGAAGYKISTYYFMGEKKLK
;
A
#
# COMPACT_ATOMS: atom_id res chain seq x y z
N MET A 1 24.89 8.09 0.59
CA MET A 1 23.43 8.08 0.62
C MET A 1 22.90 7.75 -0.78
N ASN A 2 21.79 7.00 -0.94
CA ASN A 2 21.32 6.58 -2.28
C ASN A 2 20.59 7.73 -2.98
N LYS A 3 21.18 8.28 -4.07
CA LYS A 3 20.64 9.45 -4.80
C LYS A 3 19.18 9.25 -5.30
N TYR A 4 18.79 8.02 -5.63
CA TYR A 4 17.45 7.70 -6.11
C TYR A 4 16.43 7.75 -4.97
N TYR A 5 16.80 7.25 -3.79
CA TYR A 5 15.99 7.36 -2.58
C TYR A 5 15.77 8.82 -2.17
N GLU A 6 16.86 9.62 -2.12
CA GLU A 6 16.77 11.04 -1.81
C GLU A 6 15.81 11.78 -2.75
N THR A 7 15.95 11.51 -4.05
CA THR A 7 15.09 12.11 -5.07
C THR A 7 13.64 11.63 -4.93
N PHE A 8 13.42 10.33 -4.65
CA PHE A 8 12.09 9.80 -4.36
C PHE A 8 11.46 10.55 -3.17
N ARG A 9 12.17 10.67 -2.06
CA ARG A 9 11.66 11.36 -0.86
C ARG A 9 11.38 12.85 -1.10
N LYS A 10 12.20 13.52 -1.91
CA LYS A 10 11.97 14.91 -2.31
C LYS A 10 10.62 15.10 -3.01
N TYR A 11 10.27 14.22 -3.94
CA TYR A 11 9.05 14.37 -4.75
C TYR A 11 7.82 13.66 -4.20
N PHE A 12 7.99 12.66 -3.34
CA PHE A 12 6.92 11.87 -2.74
C PHE A 12 7.03 11.80 -1.20
N PRO A 13 7.13 12.94 -0.49
CA PRO A 13 7.28 12.95 0.97
C PRO A 13 6.03 12.41 1.68
N PHE A 14 4.89 12.41 1.00
CA PHE A 14 3.61 11.93 1.51
C PHE A 14 3.46 10.39 1.49
N ILE A 15 4.37 9.66 0.85
CA ILE A 15 4.35 8.19 0.83
C ILE A 15 4.87 7.65 2.17
N ASN A 16 3.97 6.97 2.89
CA ASN A 16 4.26 6.37 4.19
C ASN A 16 4.73 4.92 4.02
N ARG A 17 6.01 4.75 3.72
CA ARG A 17 6.69 3.44 3.72
C ARG A 17 8.05 3.57 4.40
N GLU A 18 8.44 2.53 5.11
CA GLU A 18 9.75 2.48 5.79
C GLU A 18 10.90 2.69 4.81
N GLU A 19 11.91 3.42 5.26
CA GLU A 19 13.14 3.65 4.49
C GLU A 19 13.78 2.34 4.08
N LYS A 20 13.91 1.39 5.01
CA LYS A 20 14.49 0.06 4.77
C LYS A 20 13.76 -0.66 3.64
N THR A 21 12.43 -0.62 3.62
CA THR A 21 11.61 -1.24 2.56
C THR A 21 11.83 -0.54 1.21
N LEU A 22 11.83 0.80 1.19
CA LEU A 22 12.07 1.57 -0.03
C LEU A 22 13.47 1.33 -0.58
N LEU A 23 14.50 1.34 0.29
CA LEU A 23 15.88 1.05 -0.12
C LEU A 23 16.04 -0.38 -0.62
N LYS A 24 15.39 -1.37 0.00
CA LYS A 24 15.37 -2.74 -0.50
C LYS A 24 14.80 -2.83 -1.90
N THR A 25 13.66 -2.15 -2.15
CA THR A 25 13.04 -2.11 -3.48
C THR A 25 13.93 -1.40 -4.50
N ILE A 26 14.52 -0.24 -4.15
CA ILE A 26 15.41 0.51 -5.05
C ILE A 26 16.68 -0.28 -5.39
N ASN A 27 17.26 -0.96 -4.41
CA ASN A 27 18.51 -1.70 -4.56
C ASN A 27 18.33 -3.16 -5.01
N ASN A 28 17.12 -3.55 -5.44
CA ASN A 28 16.87 -4.88 -5.96
C ASN A 28 17.78 -5.13 -7.19
N GLU A 29 18.49 -6.24 -7.22
CA GLU A 29 19.47 -6.60 -8.27
C GLU A 29 18.86 -6.73 -9.67
N ASN A 30 17.54 -7.02 -9.74
CA ASN A 30 16.82 -7.13 -11.01
C ASN A 30 16.34 -5.77 -11.53
N ASN A 31 16.62 -4.67 -10.84
CA ASN A 31 16.25 -3.34 -11.29
C ASN A 31 17.21 -2.83 -12.36
N GLU A 32 16.65 -2.25 -13.40
CA GLU A 32 17.40 -1.47 -14.38
C GLU A 32 17.10 0.02 -14.20
N PHE A 33 18.17 0.82 -14.24
CA PHE A 33 18.08 2.27 -14.16
C PHE A 33 18.26 2.88 -15.54
N VAL A 34 17.35 3.77 -15.90
CA VAL A 34 17.44 4.61 -17.10
C VAL A 34 17.65 6.05 -16.64
N GLU A 35 18.79 6.63 -16.96
CA GLU A 35 19.16 7.98 -16.53
C GLU A 35 19.28 8.93 -17.72
N GLU A 36 18.84 10.17 -17.53
CA GLU A 36 19.13 11.30 -18.40
C GLU A 36 19.91 12.34 -17.61
N LYS A 37 21.09 12.74 -18.12
CA LYS A 37 22.01 13.67 -17.46
C LYS A 37 22.23 14.94 -18.30
N ASN A 38 22.63 16.02 -17.62
CA ASN A 38 23.13 17.23 -18.29
C ASN A 38 24.63 17.06 -18.64
N GLU A 39 25.20 18.06 -19.26
CA GLU A 39 26.62 18.08 -19.66
C GLU A 39 27.59 17.98 -18.47
N ASN A 40 27.14 18.43 -17.28
CA ASN A 40 27.91 18.36 -16.04
C ASN A 40 27.75 17.00 -15.30
N GLY A 41 26.95 16.07 -15.85
CA GLY A 41 26.68 14.77 -15.22
C GLY A 41 25.55 14.75 -14.19
N ASP A 42 24.86 15.90 -13.94
CA ASP A 42 23.73 15.94 -13.02
C ASP A 42 22.50 15.28 -13.62
N LEU A 43 21.70 14.60 -12.80
CA LEU A 43 20.46 13.95 -13.22
C LEU A 43 19.40 14.97 -13.63
N LYS A 44 18.97 14.94 -14.89
CA LYS A 44 17.75 15.59 -15.38
C LYS A 44 16.50 14.80 -14.98
N GLY A 45 16.64 13.49 -14.90
CA GLY A 45 15.61 12.56 -14.52
C GLY A 45 16.08 11.12 -14.63
N PHE A 46 15.29 10.21 -14.10
CA PHE A 46 15.56 8.78 -14.17
C PHE A 46 14.28 7.96 -14.09
N ALA A 47 14.37 6.70 -14.49
CA ALA A 47 13.35 5.69 -14.26
C ALA A 47 13.99 4.41 -13.68
N ILE A 48 13.20 3.65 -12.95
CA ILE A 48 13.54 2.32 -12.45
C ILE A 48 12.57 1.33 -13.09
N ILE A 49 13.13 0.29 -13.73
CA ILE A 49 12.36 -0.79 -14.37
C ILE A 49 12.66 -2.09 -13.65
N ASN A 50 11.64 -2.90 -13.41
CA ASN A 50 11.76 -4.28 -12.99
C ASN A 50 10.80 -5.14 -13.83
N LEU A 51 11.33 -6.14 -14.53
CA LEU A 51 10.58 -6.94 -15.50
C LEU A 51 9.82 -6.06 -16.52
N ASN A 52 8.48 -6.11 -16.52
CA ASN A 52 7.62 -5.31 -17.36
C ASN A 52 7.04 -4.08 -16.64
N THR A 53 7.54 -3.75 -15.45
CA THR A 53 7.03 -2.66 -14.61
C THR A 53 7.98 -1.48 -14.59
N ILE A 54 7.45 -0.28 -14.81
CA ILE A 54 8.11 0.97 -14.45
C ILE A 54 7.75 1.27 -13.01
N LEU A 55 8.67 0.98 -12.08
CA LEU A 55 8.49 1.21 -10.64
C LEU A 55 8.48 2.69 -10.29
N LEU A 56 9.24 3.48 -11.05
CA LEU A 56 9.40 4.92 -10.82
C LEU A 56 9.84 5.61 -12.12
N LEU A 57 9.34 6.81 -12.35
CA LEU A 57 9.85 7.76 -13.35
C LEU A 57 9.79 9.15 -12.75
N ILE A 58 10.93 9.79 -12.58
CA ILE A 58 11.06 11.15 -12.05
C ILE A 58 11.82 12.03 -13.04
N VAL A 59 11.32 13.26 -13.22
CA VAL A 59 12.03 14.34 -13.93
C VAL A 59 12.19 15.51 -12.98
N ASP A 60 13.41 16.00 -12.78
CA ASP A 60 13.68 17.18 -11.98
C ASP A 60 12.89 18.38 -12.50
N GLU A 61 12.38 19.20 -11.61
CA GLU A 61 11.50 20.32 -11.93
C GLU A 61 12.03 21.23 -13.01
N LYS A 62 13.35 21.49 -12.99
CA LYS A 62 14.04 22.34 -13.97
C LYS A 62 13.97 21.81 -15.40
N TYR A 63 13.78 20.50 -15.56
CA TYR A 63 13.77 19.81 -16.86
C TYR A 63 12.39 19.26 -17.25
N ARG A 64 11.34 19.60 -16.49
CA ARG A 64 9.97 19.27 -16.89
C ARG A 64 9.56 20.05 -18.12
N ASN A 65 8.71 19.48 -18.94
CA ASN A 65 8.23 20.02 -20.23
C ASN A 65 9.33 20.24 -21.30
N THR A 66 10.55 19.72 -21.11
CA THR A 66 11.65 19.78 -22.09
C THR A 66 11.85 18.48 -22.90
N GLY A 67 10.91 17.52 -22.77
CA GLY A 67 10.99 16.24 -23.47
C GLY A 67 11.69 15.11 -22.71
N VAL A 68 12.37 15.39 -21.58
CA VAL A 68 13.12 14.41 -20.77
C VAL A 68 12.25 13.23 -20.35
N GLY A 69 11.06 13.49 -19.79
CA GLY A 69 10.16 12.42 -19.37
C GLY A 69 9.69 11.52 -20.52
N THR A 70 9.44 12.12 -21.69
CA THR A 70 9.06 11.36 -22.91
C THR A 70 10.20 10.49 -23.41
N LYS A 71 11.44 10.99 -23.37
CA LYS A 71 12.64 10.25 -23.74
C LYS A 71 12.84 9.06 -22.80
N LEU A 72 12.81 9.28 -21.48
CA LEU A 72 12.93 8.22 -20.47
C LEU A 72 11.86 7.14 -20.67
N LEU A 73 10.59 7.54 -20.83
CA LEU A 73 9.49 6.60 -21.01
C LEU A 73 9.68 5.72 -22.26
N LYS A 74 10.06 6.33 -23.40
CA LYS A 74 10.33 5.57 -24.64
C LYS A 74 11.45 4.55 -24.47
N ILE A 75 12.53 4.91 -23.75
CA ILE A 75 13.63 3.99 -23.48
C ILE A 75 13.13 2.84 -22.58
N CYS A 76 12.32 3.13 -21.56
CA CYS A 76 11.73 2.11 -20.70
C CYS A 76 10.84 1.14 -21.49
N GLU A 77 9.93 1.67 -22.30
CA GLU A 77 9.03 0.87 -23.14
C GLU A 77 9.82 -0.03 -24.11
N GLN A 78 10.87 0.51 -24.73
CA GLN A 78 11.71 -0.26 -25.64
C GLN A 78 12.47 -1.38 -24.92
N LYS A 79 13.11 -1.09 -23.78
CA LYS A 79 13.80 -2.10 -22.98
C LYS A 79 12.87 -3.23 -22.52
N ILE A 80 11.64 -2.91 -22.12
CA ILE A 80 10.63 -3.89 -21.70
C ILE A 80 10.21 -4.75 -22.90
N LYS A 81 10.01 -4.13 -24.07
CA LYS A 81 9.71 -4.85 -25.33
C LYS A 81 10.84 -5.77 -25.75
N ASP A 82 12.10 -5.32 -25.68
CA ASP A 82 13.29 -6.10 -26.05
C ASP A 82 13.45 -7.36 -25.16
N LYS A 83 12.90 -7.34 -23.94
CA LYS A 83 12.82 -8.50 -23.05
C LYS A 83 11.66 -9.46 -23.41
N GLY A 84 10.88 -9.16 -24.43
CA GLY A 84 9.76 -10.00 -24.88
C GLY A 84 8.43 -9.74 -24.17
N PHE A 85 8.29 -8.68 -23.39
CA PHE A 85 7.02 -8.35 -22.80
C PHE A 85 6.12 -7.55 -23.76
N GLU A 86 4.85 -7.92 -23.79
CA GLU A 86 3.83 -7.26 -24.64
C GLU A 86 3.13 -6.09 -23.95
N LYS A 87 3.38 -5.90 -22.64
CA LYS A 87 2.70 -4.91 -21.82
C LYS A 87 3.63 -4.26 -20.81
N VAL A 88 3.46 -2.96 -20.62
CA VAL A 88 4.08 -2.18 -19.54
C VAL A 88 3.05 -1.88 -18.46
N VAL A 89 3.45 -2.02 -17.20
CA VAL A 89 2.68 -1.70 -16.00
C VAL A 89 3.38 -0.57 -15.22
N LEU A 90 2.62 0.28 -14.54
CA LEU A 90 3.14 1.36 -13.70
C LEU A 90 2.96 1.02 -12.22
N GLY A 91 4.02 1.14 -11.45
CA GLY A 91 4.01 1.06 -9.99
C GLY A 91 4.16 -0.36 -9.44
N VAL A 92 3.11 -1.16 -9.49
CA VAL A 92 3.08 -2.52 -8.91
C VAL A 92 3.78 -3.52 -9.82
N GLY A 93 4.70 -4.28 -9.24
CA GLY A 93 5.40 -5.40 -9.86
C GLY A 93 5.66 -6.49 -8.82
N PHE A 94 6.82 -7.13 -8.89
CA PHE A 94 7.28 -8.09 -7.87
C PHE A 94 7.46 -7.39 -6.51
N ASP A 95 7.94 -6.15 -6.55
CA ASP A 95 8.02 -5.22 -5.41
C ASP A 95 7.61 -3.83 -5.92
N TYR A 96 7.32 -2.87 -5.03
CA TYR A 96 6.89 -1.53 -5.45
C TYR A 96 7.35 -0.43 -4.50
N LEU A 97 7.54 0.76 -5.04
CA LEU A 97 7.75 2.00 -4.27
C LEU A 97 6.41 2.68 -3.93
N MET A 98 5.50 2.67 -4.90
CA MET A 98 4.13 3.13 -4.83
C MET A 98 3.24 2.15 -5.60
N PRO A 99 1.97 1.93 -5.19
CA PRO A 99 1.08 1.00 -5.90
C PRO A 99 0.86 1.35 -7.37
N GLY A 100 0.87 2.62 -7.70
CA GLY A 100 0.67 3.18 -9.03
C GLY A 100 1.20 4.59 -9.10
N VAL A 101 0.71 5.38 -10.05
CA VAL A 101 1.05 6.80 -10.18
C VAL A 101 0.12 7.62 -9.29
N PRO A 102 0.63 8.40 -8.30
CA PRO A 102 -0.20 9.25 -7.47
C PRO A 102 -1.06 10.21 -8.30
N THR A 103 -2.33 10.34 -7.91
CA THR A 103 -3.32 11.18 -8.61
C THR A 103 -4.41 11.63 -7.65
N SER A 104 -5.07 12.75 -7.94
CA SER A 104 -6.31 13.17 -7.27
C SER A 104 -7.57 12.65 -7.99
N LYS A 105 -7.42 12.02 -9.16
CA LYS A 105 -8.53 11.44 -9.92
C LYS A 105 -9.14 10.25 -9.23
N LYS A 106 -10.47 10.18 -9.28
CA LYS A 106 -11.27 9.04 -8.84
C LYS A 106 -11.86 8.31 -10.03
N PHE A 107 -11.90 6.99 -9.95
CA PHE A 107 -12.49 6.12 -10.96
C PHE A 107 -13.90 5.65 -10.56
N CYS A 108 -14.25 5.78 -9.27
CA CYS A 108 -15.60 5.64 -8.74
C CYS A 108 -15.79 6.53 -7.50
N PRO A 109 -17.03 6.75 -7.05
CA PRO A 109 -17.29 7.44 -5.79
C PRO A 109 -16.61 6.75 -4.60
N SER A 110 -16.12 7.54 -3.66
CA SER A 110 -15.51 7.10 -2.41
C SER A 110 -15.83 8.09 -1.29
N VAL A 111 -15.66 7.65 -0.05
CA VAL A 111 -15.96 8.41 1.16
C VAL A 111 -14.69 8.61 2.00
N HIS A 112 -14.78 9.42 3.05
CA HIS A 112 -13.69 9.63 4.00
C HIS A 112 -12.37 10.14 3.36
N GLU A 113 -12.46 11.17 2.52
CA GLU A 113 -11.30 11.75 1.83
C GLU A 113 -10.66 12.89 2.60
N ASN A 114 -9.34 12.96 2.54
CA ASN A 114 -8.51 14.08 2.95
C ASN A 114 -7.16 13.97 2.23
N LEU A 115 -7.17 14.29 0.93
CA LEU A 115 -6.00 14.13 0.07
C LEU A 115 -4.84 15.00 0.54
N ASP A 116 -3.63 14.46 0.43
CA ASP A 116 -2.42 15.22 0.67
C ASP A 116 -2.33 16.36 -0.35
N PRO A 117 -2.02 17.60 0.06
CA PRO A 117 -1.97 18.77 -0.83
C PRO A 117 -0.98 18.65 -1.99
N LEU A 118 0.01 17.78 -1.88
CA LEU A 118 1.01 17.53 -2.93
C LEU A 118 0.51 16.55 -4.01
N VAL A 119 -0.57 15.83 -3.75
CA VAL A 119 -1.15 14.90 -4.72
C VAL A 119 -1.89 15.68 -5.81
N ASN A 120 -1.52 15.42 -7.06
CA ASN A 120 -2.09 16.08 -8.23
C ASN A 120 -2.11 15.14 -9.46
N ASP A 121 -2.67 15.60 -10.58
CA ASP A 121 -2.88 14.79 -11.78
C ASP A 121 -1.80 14.96 -12.86
N ILE A 122 -0.71 15.66 -12.58
CA ILE A 122 0.31 15.97 -13.59
C ILE A 122 0.94 14.67 -14.10
N ALA A 123 1.34 13.78 -13.19
CA ALA A 123 2.00 12.53 -13.55
C ALA A 123 1.02 11.53 -14.21
N SER A 124 -0.18 11.34 -13.68
CA SER A 124 -1.18 10.44 -14.29
C SER A 124 -1.56 10.91 -15.69
N SER A 125 -1.81 12.23 -15.85
CA SER A 125 -2.11 12.83 -17.17
C SER A 125 -0.95 12.70 -18.18
N PHE A 126 0.30 12.71 -17.70
CA PHE A 126 1.46 12.46 -18.57
C PHE A 126 1.42 11.06 -19.19
N PHE A 127 1.10 10.05 -18.41
CA PHE A 127 1.00 8.66 -18.88
C PHE A 127 -0.26 8.44 -19.73
N GLU A 128 -1.43 8.96 -19.32
CA GLU A 128 -2.67 8.85 -20.11
C GLU A 128 -2.52 9.41 -21.52
N LYS A 129 -1.90 10.60 -21.69
CA LYS A 129 -1.60 11.20 -23.00
C LYS A 129 -0.68 10.35 -23.86
N ARG A 130 -0.02 9.32 -23.30
CA ARG A 130 0.89 8.39 -24.00
C ARG A 130 0.31 6.98 -24.14
N GLY A 131 -1.01 6.87 -23.95
CA GLY A 131 -1.76 5.64 -24.21
C GLY A 131 -1.80 4.65 -23.06
N TYR A 132 -1.43 5.06 -21.84
CA TYR A 132 -1.69 4.26 -20.66
C TYR A 132 -3.15 4.40 -20.24
N ILE A 133 -3.74 3.29 -19.83
CA ILE A 133 -5.11 3.22 -19.33
C ILE A 133 -5.10 2.74 -17.90
N HIS A 134 -6.11 3.12 -17.12
CA HIS A 134 -6.30 2.60 -15.77
C HIS A 134 -6.80 1.15 -15.85
N SER A 135 -5.97 0.19 -15.43
CA SER A 135 -6.24 -1.24 -15.59
C SER A 135 -7.29 -1.79 -14.62
N TRP A 136 -7.59 -1.06 -13.55
CA TRP A 136 -8.58 -1.47 -12.55
C TRP A 136 -10.03 -1.06 -12.88
N GLY A 137 -10.29 -0.61 -14.11
CA GLY A 137 -11.61 -0.22 -14.56
C GLY A 137 -12.21 0.91 -13.70
N LYS A 138 -13.30 0.62 -12.97
CA LYS A 138 -13.95 1.57 -12.07
C LYS A 138 -13.52 1.42 -10.60
N CYS A 139 -12.48 0.67 -10.30
CA CYS A 139 -12.00 0.51 -8.94
C CYS A 139 -10.89 1.52 -8.62
N ASN A 140 -11.01 2.24 -7.51
CA ASN A 140 -9.93 3.07 -7.00
C ASN A 140 -8.87 2.22 -6.30
N CYS A 141 -7.60 2.59 -6.45
CA CYS A 141 -6.52 2.20 -5.55
C CYS A 141 -6.11 3.43 -4.74
N PHE A 142 -5.89 3.29 -3.44
CA PHE A 142 -5.57 4.42 -2.57
C PHE A 142 -4.80 4.02 -1.31
N ASP A 143 -4.14 5.02 -0.70
CA ASP A 143 -3.63 4.97 0.65
C ASP A 143 -4.55 5.73 1.59
N MET A 144 -4.64 5.27 2.85
CA MET A 144 -5.37 5.98 3.91
C MET A 144 -4.45 6.30 5.08
N LYS A 145 -4.76 7.40 5.78
CA LYS A 145 -4.00 7.90 6.94
C LYS A 145 -4.93 8.36 8.04
N MET A 146 -4.38 8.38 9.27
CA MET A 146 -5.04 8.88 10.45
C MET A 146 -4.01 9.45 11.43
N LYS A 147 -4.32 10.57 12.09
CA LYS A 147 -3.64 10.97 13.32
C LYS A 147 -4.28 10.23 14.48
N LEU A 148 -3.48 9.52 15.27
CA LEU A 148 -4.00 8.70 16.37
C LEU A 148 -4.58 9.55 17.51
N SER A 149 -4.22 10.85 17.60
CA SER A 149 -4.89 11.81 18.47
C SER A 149 -6.39 11.96 18.17
N ASP A 150 -6.77 11.79 16.89
CA ASP A 150 -8.15 11.95 16.42
C ASP A 150 -9.00 10.69 16.63
N PHE A 151 -8.38 9.59 17.07
CA PHE A 151 -9.07 8.35 17.38
C PHE A 151 -9.79 8.45 18.72
N ASN A 152 -11.12 8.50 18.71
CA ASN A 152 -12.00 8.67 19.89
C ASN A 152 -12.96 7.50 20.09
N GLN A 153 -12.63 6.31 19.58
CA GLN A 153 -13.59 5.22 19.57
C GLN A 153 -13.24 4.14 20.61
N ASN A 154 -14.19 3.94 21.53
CA ASN A 154 -14.33 2.82 22.46
C ASN A 154 -13.18 2.54 23.45
N ASP A 155 -13.59 2.22 24.67
CA ASP A 155 -12.70 1.72 25.73
C ASP A 155 -12.31 0.24 25.55
N ASN A 156 -12.84 -0.45 24.55
CA ASN A 156 -12.56 -1.85 24.26
C ASN A 156 -11.11 -2.06 23.82
N SER A 157 -10.48 -3.12 24.31
CA SER A 157 -9.10 -3.51 24.02
C SER A 157 -9.00 -4.94 23.50
N ALA A 158 -7.83 -5.33 23.00
CA ALA A 158 -7.57 -6.74 22.74
C ALA A 158 -7.69 -7.55 24.03
N GLY A 159 -8.49 -8.61 24.00
CA GLY A 159 -8.93 -9.38 25.18
C GLY A 159 -10.42 -9.31 25.43
N ASP A 160 -11.10 -8.28 24.93
CA ASP A 160 -12.53 -8.07 25.15
C ASP A 160 -13.41 -8.92 24.23
N THR A 161 -14.66 -9.12 24.68
CA THR A 161 -15.73 -9.73 23.90
C THR A 161 -16.73 -8.67 23.47
N ILE A 162 -16.97 -8.56 22.18
CA ILE A 162 -17.91 -7.61 21.57
C ILE A 162 -18.91 -8.43 20.74
N ASN A 163 -20.20 -8.36 21.07
CA ASN A 163 -21.26 -9.07 20.36
C ASN A 163 -20.99 -10.58 20.19
N ASN A 164 -20.61 -11.26 21.27
CA ASN A 164 -20.26 -12.69 21.32
C ASN A 164 -19.02 -13.08 20.49
N VAL A 165 -18.21 -12.12 20.06
CA VAL A 165 -16.93 -12.35 19.39
C VAL A 165 -15.81 -11.90 20.32
N LYS A 166 -14.90 -12.79 20.67
CA LYS A 166 -13.71 -12.52 21.48
C LYS A 166 -12.57 -12.04 20.58
N TYR A 167 -11.97 -10.90 20.91
CA TYR A 167 -10.84 -10.34 20.17
C TYR A 167 -9.57 -10.52 21.01
N ARG A 168 -8.54 -11.16 20.47
CA ARG A 168 -7.28 -11.38 21.16
C ARG A 168 -6.08 -11.39 20.21
N TRP A 169 -4.90 -11.20 20.75
CA TRP A 169 -3.69 -11.45 20.00
C TRP A 169 -3.54 -12.94 19.70
N ALA A 170 -3.07 -13.24 18.50
CA ALA A 170 -2.78 -14.61 18.06
C ALA A 170 -1.50 -15.13 18.69
N ILE A 171 -1.44 -16.44 18.86
CA ILE A 171 -0.25 -17.21 19.20
C ILE A 171 0.08 -18.15 18.03
N ILE A 172 1.26 -18.77 18.06
CA ILE A 172 1.70 -19.63 16.96
C ILE A 172 0.74 -20.80 16.68
N ASP A 173 0.10 -21.33 17.71
CA ASP A 173 -0.86 -22.43 17.59
C ASP A 173 -2.14 -22.04 16.81
N ASP A 174 -2.40 -20.74 16.65
CA ASP A 174 -3.54 -20.24 15.86
C ASP A 174 -3.26 -20.23 14.33
N LEU A 175 -2.02 -20.47 13.90
CA LEU A 175 -1.56 -20.22 12.52
C LEU A 175 -2.42 -20.93 11.47
N ASP A 176 -2.71 -22.22 11.67
CA ASP A 176 -3.46 -23.00 10.69
C ASP A 176 -4.90 -22.50 10.53
N ASP A 177 -5.54 -22.09 11.62
CA ASP A 177 -6.90 -21.57 11.59
C ASP A 177 -6.95 -20.12 11.06
N ILE A 178 -5.91 -19.33 11.30
CA ILE A 178 -5.74 -18.01 10.67
C ILE A 178 -5.62 -18.15 9.15
N ILE A 179 -4.81 -19.11 8.66
CA ILE A 179 -4.67 -19.38 7.22
C ILE A 179 -6.02 -19.78 6.61
N LYS A 180 -6.76 -20.69 7.26
CA LYS A 180 -8.11 -21.09 6.81
C LYS A 180 -9.07 -19.90 6.74
N CYS A 181 -9.10 -19.06 7.77
CA CYS A 181 -9.93 -17.85 7.79
C CYS A 181 -9.56 -16.88 6.66
N ALA A 182 -8.27 -16.64 6.45
CA ALA A 182 -7.80 -15.72 5.40
C ALA A 182 -8.08 -16.28 3.99
N ASP A 183 -7.96 -17.59 3.76
CA ASP A 183 -8.28 -18.25 2.49
C ASP A 183 -9.78 -18.22 2.21
N ASP A 184 -10.62 -18.44 3.23
CA ASP A 184 -12.07 -18.33 3.12
C ASP A 184 -12.51 -16.90 2.79
N ALA A 185 -11.93 -15.91 3.46
CA ALA A 185 -12.19 -14.49 3.18
C ALA A 185 -11.85 -14.09 1.73
N CYS A 186 -10.85 -14.73 1.12
CA CYS A 186 -10.35 -14.45 -0.23
C CYS A 186 -10.76 -15.53 -1.25
N GLN A 187 -11.79 -16.35 -0.99
CA GLN A 187 -12.13 -17.51 -1.83
C GLN A 187 -12.46 -17.15 -3.28
N TYR A 188 -12.94 -15.93 -3.54
CA TYR A 188 -13.26 -15.41 -4.88
C TYR A 188 -12.21 -14.45 -5.44
N GLN A 189 -11.04 -14.36 -4.83
CA GLN A 189 -9.94 -13.49 -5.27
C GLN A 189 -8.80 -14.33 -5.84
N ASP A 190 -8.12 -13.79 -6.86
CA ASP A 190 -6.94 -14.43 -7.45
C ASP A 190 -5.77 -14.48 -6.45
N GLU A 191 -5.65 -13.45 -5.61
CA GLU A 191 -4.62 -13.34 -4.61
C GLU A 191 -5.12 -13.79 -3.24
N LYS A 192 -4.42 -14.75 -2.62
CA LYS A 192 -4.70 -15.23 -1.26
C LYS A 192 -3.90 -14.47 -0.22
N PHE A 193 -4.60 -13.85 0.74
CA PHE A 193 -3.96 -13.09 1.82
C PHE A 193 -3.31 -13.99 2.88
N SER A 194 -3.63 -15.29 2.91
CA SER A 194 -3.00 -16.27 3.81
C SER A 194 -1.47 -16.26 3.74
N LYS A 195 -0.88 -15.92 2.57
CA LYS A 195 0.57 -15.82 2.39
C LYS A 195 1.23 -14.82 3.35
N TYR A 196 0.53 -13.74 3.72
CA TYR A 196 1.06 -12.71 4.62
C TYR A 196 1.08 -13.17 6.09
N TYR A 197 0.27 -14.17 6.46
CA TYR A 197 0.19 -14.71 7.81
C TYR A 197 1.17 -15.86 8.08
N LYS A 198 1.85 -16.39 7.06
CA LYS A 198 2.80 -17.52 7.18
C LYS A 198 4.13 -17.13 7.83
N ASN A 199 4.41 -15.85 8.00
CA ASN A 199 5.61 -15.42 8.71
C ASN A 199 5.44 -15.67 10.22
N THR A 200 6.20 -16.62 10.76
CA THR A 200 6.12 -17.04 12.17
C THR A 200 6.54 -15.93 13.14
N ASP A 201 7.32 -14.94 12.69
CA ASP A 201 7.69 -13.80 13.50
C ASP A 201 6.48 -12.95 13.94
N LEU A 202 5.37 -13.02 13.23
CA LEU A 202 4.11 -12.32 13.57
C LEU A 202 3.53 -12.78 14.92
N TYR A 203 3.92 -13.95 15.41
CA TYR A 203 3.37 -14.58 16.61
C TYR A 203 4.29 -14.43 17.83
N ASN A 204 5.39 -13.67 17.70
CA ASN A 204 6.30 -13.36 18.79
C ASN A 204 5.94 -12.03 19.44
N ASP A 205 5.79 -12.01 20.77
CA ASP A 205 5.38 -10.82 21.54
C ASP A 205 6.35 -9.62 21.42
N ASN A 206 7.61 -9.86 21.05
CA ASN A 206 8.64 -8.83 20.93
C ASN A 206 8.81 -8.30 19.50
N ASN A 207 7.94 -8.67 18.57
CA ASN A 207 8.05 -8.21 17.18
C ASN A 207 7.26 -6.92 16.97
N ASN A 208 7.72 -6.12 15.99
CA ASN A 208 7.01 -4.92 15.52
C ASN A 208 5.75 -5.23 14.71
N GLN A 209 5.43 -6.50 14.54
CA GLN A 209 4.21 -6.96 13.88
C GLN A 209 3.52 -8.00 14.75
N ARG A 210 2.19 -7.91 14.82
CA ARG A 210 1.34 -8.84 15.55
C ARG A 210 0.05 -9.11 14.79
N VAL A 211 -0.54 -10.26 15.03
CA VAL A 211 -1.85 -10.61 14.47
C VAL A 211 -2.92 -10.49 15.55
N LEU A 212 -3.94 -9.68 15.28
CA LEU A 212 -5.17 -9.61 16.08
C LEU A 212 -6.20 -10.53 15.44
N ILE A 213 -6.85 -11.39 16.22
CA ILE A 213 -7.89 -12.32 15.76
C ILE A 213 -9.23 -12.10 16.43
N ALA A 214 -10.27 -12.43 15.70
CA ALA A 214 -11.66 -12.51 16.19
C ALA A 214 -12.07 -13.97 16.28
N VAL A 215 -12.50 -14.41 17.46
CA VAL A 215 -12.90 -15.79 17.76
C VAL A 215 -14.38 -15.83 18.12
N LYS A 216 -15.15 -16.67 17.44
CA LYS A 216 -16.57 -16.91 17.67
C LYS A 216 -16.83 -18.42 17.65
N ASP A 217 -17.51 -18.95 18.68
CA ASP A 217 -17.79 -20.37 18.82
C ASP A 217 -16.54 -21.24 18.61
N ASP A 218 -15.45 -20.85 19.27
CA ASP A 218 -14.11 -21.47 19.22
C ASP A 218 -13.46 -21.50 17.82
N LYS A 219 -13.97 -20.73 16.87
CA LYS A 219 -13.40 -20.62 15.52
C LYS A 219 -12.84 -19.22 15.27
N ILE A 220 -11.72 -19.14 14.58
CA ILE A 220 -11.19 -17.87 14.10
C ILE A 220 -12.01 -17.44 12.89
N VAL A 221 -12.72 -16.32 13.05
CA VAL A 221 -13.64 -15.76 12.05
C VAL A 221 -13.17 -14.42 11.48
N GLY A 222 -12.07 -13.89 11.99
CA GLY A 222 -11.47 -12.67 11.47
C GLY A 222 -10.03 -12.50 11.92
N THR A 223 -9.24 -11.81 11.09
CA THR A 223 -7.79 -11.59 11.30
C THR A 223 -7.39 -10.19 10.84
N LEU A 224 -6.38 -9.61 11.48
CA LEU A 224 -5.79 -8.31 11.16
C LEU A 224 -4.31 -8.33 11.48
N ILE A 225 -3.43 -7.85 10.59
CA ILE A 225 -2.03 -7.58 10.92
C ILE A 225 -1.90 -6.14 11.40
N VAL A 226 -1.27 -5.97 12.56
CA VAL A 226 -0.88 -4.67 13.12
C VAL A 226 0.63 -4.57 13.07
N SER A 227 1.18 -3.50 12.49
CA SER A 227 2.61 -3.28 12.33
C SER A 227 3.02 -1.94 12.92
N ILE A 228 4.26 -1.86 13.42
CA ILE A 228 4.89 -0.66 13.95
C ILE A 228 6.14 -0.39 13.12
N GLU A 229 6.28 0.81 12.55
CA GLU A 229 7.54 1.21 11.90
C GLU A 229 8.63 1.42 12.94
N THR A 230 9.77 0.77 12.75
CA THR A 230 10.89 0.74 13.71
C THR A 230 11.82 1.95 13.60
N GLU A 231 11.76 2.72 12.52
CA GLU A 231 12.74 3.75 12.20
C GLU A 231 12.31 5.18 12.55
N GLY A 232 11.71 5.37 13.72
CA GLY A 232 11.57 6.70 14.33
C GLY A 232 10.45 7.60 13.82
N LYS A 233 9.52 7.11 13.00
CA LYS A 233 8.43 7.92 12.44
C LYS A 233 7.16 7.98 13.27
N ASN A 234 7.09 7.26 14.39
CA ASN A 234 5.87 7.14 15.19
C ASN A 234 4.66 6.76 14.33
N LEU A 235 4.84 5.81 13.45
CA LEU A 235 3.84 5.35 12.50
C LEU A 235 3.51 3.89 12.74
N GLY A 236 2.23 3.58 12.84
CA GLY A 236 1.70 2.22 12.82
C GLY A 236 0.91 1.94 11.54
N CYS A 237 0.67 0.66 11.28
CA CYS A 237 -0.15 0.21 10.17
C CYS A 237 -1.13 -0.86 10.65
N VAL A 238 -2.35 -0.83 10.11
CA VAL A 238 -3.32 -1.93 10.18
C VAL A 238 -3.56 -2.42 8.76
N GLY A 239 -3.56 -3.72 8.53
CA GLY A 239 -3.70 -4.23 7.18
C GLY A 239 -4.01 -5.72 7.10
N CYS A 240 -4.16 -6.23 5.90
CA CYS A 240 -4.51 -7.64 5.64
C CYS A 240 -5.76 -8.09 6.44
N THR A 241 -6.76 -7.19 6.60
CA THR A 241 -7.98 -7.51 7.33
C THR A 241 -8.79 -8.55 6.57
N CYS A 242 -8.99 -9.72 7.17
CA CYS A 242 -9.81 -10.80 6.64
C CYS A 242 -10.97 -11.08 7.60
N VAL A 243 -12.14 -11.41 7.06
CA VAL A 243 -13.29 -11.93 7.80
C VAL A 243 -13.87 -13.09 7.03
N SER A 244 -14.09 -14.23 7.68
CA SER A 244 -14.70 -15.40 7.06
C SER A 244 -15.98 -15.04 6.33
N PHE A 245 -16.19 -15.60 5.14
CA PHE A 245 -17.27 -15.21 4.23
C PHE A 245 -18.66 -15.27 4.89
N GLN A 246 -18.90 -16.29 5.71
CA GLN A 246 -20.17 -16.50 6.42
C GLN A 246 -20.40 -15.48 7.55
N GLU A 247 -19.34 -14.82 8.02
CA GLU A 247 -19.38 -13.88 9.17
C GLU A 247 -19.27 -12.41 8.71
N THR A 248 -19.39 -12.15 7.41
CA THR A 248 -19.42 -10.80 6.86
C THR A 248 -20.64 -10.01 7.36
N HIS A 249 -20.56 -8.68 7.29
CA HIS A 249 -21.63 -7.76 7.74
C HIS A 249 -21.95 -7.74 9.25
N GLN A 250 -21.22 -8.48 10.08
CA GLN A 250 -21.37 -8.49 11.55
C GLN A 250 -20.43 -7.50 12.27
N LYS A 251 -19.84 -6.56 11.54
CA LYS A 251 -18.87 -5.55 12.04
C LYS A 251 -17.56 -6.13 12.59
N ILE A 252 -17.26 -7.41 12.35
CA ILE A 252 -16.04 -8.06 12.85
C ILE A 252 -14.80 -7.36 12.32
N GLY A 253 -14.71 -7.11 11.00
CA GLY A 253 -13.60 -6.38 10.40
C GLY A 253 -13.46 -4.95 10.94
N THR A 254 -14.58 -4.24 11.13
CA THR A 254 -14.57 -2.89 11.73
C THR A 254 -14.04 -2.91 13.16
N ASN A 255 -14.43 -3.89 13.98
CA ASN A 255 -13.92 -4.02 15.34
C ASN A 255 -12.43 -4.36 15.37
N LEU A 256 -11.96 -5.28 14.50
CA LEU A 256 -10.55 -5.59 14.36
C LEU A 256 -9.72 -4.33 14.03
N VAL A 257 -10.16 -3.53 13.04
CA VAL A 257 -9.49 -2.28 12.67
C VAL A 257 -9.49 -1.29 13.84
N LYS A 258 -10.61 -1.12 14.54
CA LYS A 258 -10.70 -0.22 15.70
C LYS A 258 -9.79 -0.64 16.84
N LEU A 259 -9.78 -1.93 17.20
CA LEU A 259 -8.94 -2.47 18.26
C LEU A 259 -7.45 -2.41 17.92
N GLY A 260 -7.07 -2.73 16.67
CA GLY A 260 -5.71 -2.56 16.18
C GLY A 260 -5.26 -1.09 16.20
N THR A 261 -6.14 -0.16 15.79
CA THR A 261 -5.87 1.29 15.83
C THR A 261 -5.73 1.78 17.28
N LYS A 262 -6.61 1.31 18.18
CA LYS A 262 -6.49 1.63 19.61
C LYS A 262 -5.16 1.17 20.18
N TYR A 263 -4.74 -0.05 19.88
CA TYR A 263 -3.44 -0.55 20.32
C TYR A 263 -2.29 0.35 19.87
N LEU A 264 -2.29 0.78 18.59
CA LEU A 264 -1.26 1.70 18.08
C LEU A 264 -1.25 3.03 18.85
N LYS A 265 -2.43 3.54 19.21
CA LYS A 265 -2.56 4.75 20.04
C LYS A 265 -2.04 4.53 21.46
N ASP A 266 -2.43 3.41 22.10
CA ASP A 266 -2.10 3.10 23.50
C ASP A 266 -0.58 2.92 23.70
N ILE A 267 0.14 2.40 22.72
CA ILE A 267 1.61 2.30 22.75
C ILE A 267 2.32 3.61 22.39
N GLY A 268 1.56 4.71 22.21
CA GLY A 268 2.09 6.07 22.06
C GLY A 268 2.46 6.48 20.65
N LEU A 269 2.06 5.75 19.61
CA LEU A 269 2.27 6.19 18.23
C LEU A 269 1.43 7.42 17.90
N LYS A 270 1.90 8.24 16.97
CA LYS A 270 1.23 9.48 16.57
C LYS A 270 0.35 9.33 15.34
N ASN A 271 0.72 8.45 14.44
CA ASN A 271 0.06 8.27 13.15
C ASN A 271 -0.20 6.80 12.86
N ALA A 272 -1.25 6.54 12.09
CA ALA A 272 -1.52 5.24 11.50
C ALA A 272 -1.80 5.39 10.00
N SER A 273 -1.39 4.40 9.22
CA SER A 273 -1.62 4.36 7.77
C SER A 273 -1.91 2.96 7.29
N LEU A 274 -2.46 2.88 6.11
CA LEU A 274 -2.53 1.66 5.31
C LEU A 274 -2.31 2.04 3.86
N SER A 275 -1.71 1.15 3.11
CA SER A 275 -1.31 1.38 1.73
C SER A 275 -1.87 0.30 0.83
N TYR A 276 -2.02 0.61 -0.46
CA TYR A 276 -2.48 -0.31 -1.49
C TYR A 276 -3.86 -0.91 -1.18
N THR A 277 -4.78 -0.03 -0.80
CA THR A 277 -6.18 -0.34 -0.50
C THR A 277 -7.07 -0.03 -1.70
N TYR A 278 -8.28 -0.57 -1.75
CA TYR A 278 -9.16 -0.44 -2.92
C TYR A 278 -10.61 -0.11 -2.53
N SER A 279 -11.39 0.29 -3.53
CA SER A 279 -12.80 0.68 -3.38
C SER A 279 -13.63 -0.29 -2.56
N GLY A 280 -14.47 0.25 -1.68
CA GLY A 280 -15.27 -0.48 -0.71
C GLY A 280 -14.61 -0.62 0.66
N LEU A 281 -13.27 -0.67 0.73
CA LEU A 281 -12.54 -0.73 2.00
C LEU A 281 -12.41 0.65 2.67
N ASP A 282 -12.62 1.75 1.93
CA ASP A 282 -12.71 3.09 2.48
C ASP A 282 -13.82 3.24 3.53
N VAL A 283 -14.93 2.50 3.39
CA VAL A 283 -15.99 2.43 4.40
C VAL A 283 -15.52 1.70 5.65
N LEU A 284 -14.83 0.56 5.49
CA LEU A 284 -14.33 -0.26 6.59
C LEU A 284 -13.34 0.53 7.47
N TYR A 285 -12.28 1.05 6.85
CA TYR A 285 -11.24 1.79 7.56
C TYR A 285 -11.70 3.19 7.98
N GLY A 286 -12.54 3.83 7.17
CA GLY A 286 -13.17 5.11 7.50
C GLY A 286 -14.03 5.05 8.75
N ALA A 287 -14.67 3.91 9.03
CA ALA A 287 -15.40 3.68 10.29
C ALA A 287 -14.50 3.73 11.54
N ALA A 288 -13.19 3.57 11.41
CA ALA A 288 -12.21 3.79 12.47
C ALA A 288 -11.59 5.19 12.44
N GLY A 289 -11.92 6.03 11.45
CA GLY A 289 -11.43 7.40 11.32
C GLY A 289 -10.32 7.61 10.28
N TYR A 290 -9.90 6.56 9.57
CA TYR A 290 -8.94 6.71 8.47
C TYR A 290 -9.53 7.52 7.33
N LYS A 291 -8.69 8.29 6.63
CA LYS A 291 -9.09 9.09 5.47
C LYS A 291 -8.17 8.81 4.30
N ILE A 292 -8.75 8.72 3.10
CA ILE A 292 -7.99 8.56 1.86
C ILE A 292 -7.07 9.76 1.69
N SER A 293 -5.77 9.51 1.58
CA SER A 293 -4.74 10.54 1.43
C SER A 293 -4.15 10.64 0.03
N THR A 294 -4.23 9.56 -0.74
CA THR A 294 -3.65 9.49 -2.09
C THR A 294 -4.42 8.46 -2.90
N TYR A 295 -4.89 8.82 -4.09
CA TYR A 295 -5.32 7.87 -5.10
C TYR A 295 -4.17 7.49 -6.01
N TYR A 296 -4.30 6.35 -6.67
CA TYR A 296 -3.32 5.86 -7.64
C TYR A 296 -3.96 5.53 -8.99
N PHE A 297 -3.35 6.04 -10.05
CA PHE A 297 -3.61 5.59 -11.40
C PHE A 297 -2.83 4.30 -11.65
N MET A 298 -3.55 3.18 -11.74
CA MET A 298 -3.01 1.83 -11.99
C MET A 298 -2.81 1.66 -13.49
N GLY A 299 -1.76 2.31 -14.00
CA GLY A 299 -1.56 2.46 -15.44
C GLY A 299 -1.00 1.20 -16.10
N GLU A 300 -1.57 0.82 -17.25
CA GLU A 300 -0.98 -0.18 -18.14
C GLU A 300 -1.07 0.25 -19.60
N LYS A 301 -0.16 -0.26 -20.43
CA LYS A 301 -0.11 -0.03 -21.88
C LYS A 301 0.38 -1.27 -22.61
N LYS A 302 -0.34 -1.70 -23.65
CA LYS A 302 0.15 -2.72 -24.60
C LYS A 302 1.22 -2.11 -25.49
N LEU A 303 2.32 -2.85 -25.65
CA LEU A 303 3.39 -2.50 -26.56
C LEU A 303 3.02 -3.04 -27.96
N LYS A 304 3.18 -2.19 -28.97
CA LYS A 304 2.96 -2.57 -30.37
C LYS A 304 4.20 -3.17 -30.99
#